data_73f2f6c807ba6046baeda04e71ed2795
#
_entry.id   73f2f6c807ba6046baeda04e71ed2795
#
_cell.length_a   1.000
_cell.length_b   1.000
_cell.length_c   1.000
_cell.angle_alpha   90.00
_cell.angle_beta   90.00
_cell.angle_gamma   90.00
#
_symmetry.space_group_name_H-M   'P 1'
#
loop_
_entity.id
_entity.type
_entity.pdbx_description
1 polymer ?
#
loop_
_entity_poly.entity_id
_entity_poly.type
_entity_poly.pdbx_seq_one_letter_code
_entity_poly.pdbx_strand_id
1 'polypeptide(L)'
;MAMDSESRVPFETEPTSLETAPAPLEVRPTRGVSLFWRTFFFLTLLLTGCIVAWLQTFRALEYEPRALQSAQQLASLVNLSRAALVHSDAIARVSLVKTLAAEEGLRIAPREPNDTFKVYDVDALSRNVASQLQMRLGADTVVAREVNGQTGLWIGFTIDGDQYWLLTDPSRIGPVAGTTWLIWLGTAALLSLTGAALIARLINRPLKKLSFAASRV
;
A
#
# COMPACT_ATOMS: atom_id res chain seq x y z
N MET A 1 97.18 -32.70 66.13
CA MET A 1 96.40 -33.91 66.36
C MET A 1 94.93 -33.53 66.23
N ALA A 2 94.32 -34.05 65.23
CA ALA A 2 92.88 -34.32 65.03
C ALA A 2 91.89 -33.21 65.12
N MET A 3 91.23 -33.15 64.05
CA MET A 3 89.85 -33.49 63.64
C MET A 3 88.95 -32.24 63.62
N ASP A 4 88.70 -31.71 62.49
CA ASP A 4 87.64 -32.02 61.55
C ASP A 4 86.25 -32.01 62.16
N SER A 5 85.47 -30.98 61.84
CA SER A 5 84.01 -31.06 61.86
C SER A 5 83.45 -30.11 60.83
N GLU A 6 83.10 -30.75 59.76
CA GLU A 6 82.33 -30.30 58.61
C GLU A 6 80.98 -29.78 59.06
N SER A 7 80.74 -28.50 58.89
CA SER A 7 79.38 -27.91 59.05
C SER A 7 78.64 -27.95 57.77
N ARG A 8 77.72 -28.90 57.69
CA ARG A 8 76.71 -28.96 56.60
C ARG A 8 75.76 -27.83 56.74
N VAL A 9 75.69 -27.01 55.72
CA VAL A 9 74.66 -26.04 55.50
C VAL A 9 73.42 -26.72 54.83
N PRO A 10 72.20 -26.56 55.35
CA PRO A 10 71.01 -27.10 54.68
C PRO A 10 70.66 -26.24 53.47
N PHE A 11 70.49 -26.93 52.37
CA PHE A 11 69.98 -26.36 51.13
C PHE A 11 68.48 -26.10 51.25
N GLU A 12 68.14 -24.84 51.45
CA GLU A 12 66.74 -24.37 51.45
C GLU A 12 66.25 -24.32 50.03
N THR A 13 65.40 -25.26 49.64
CA THR A 13 64.70 -25.27 48.35
C THR A 13 63.57 -24.30 48.44
N GLU A 14 63.77 -23.16 47.83
CA GLU A 14 62.69 -22.20 47.49
C GLU A 14 61.61 -22.88 46.63
N PRO A 15 60.30 -22.75 46.97
CA PRO A 15 59.21 -23.23 46.08
C PRO A 15 59.11 -22.35 44.86
N THR A 16 59.45 -22.91 43.72
CA THR A 16 59.23 -22.35 42.44
C THR A 16 57.77 -21.94 42.32
N SER A 17 57.51 -20.63 42.24
CA SER A 17 56.19 -20.03 41.91
C SER A 17 55.79 -20.56 40.61
N LEU A 18 54.77 -21.43 40.60
CA LEU A 18 54.05 -21.82 39.39
C LEU A 18 53.43 -20.58 38.78
N GLU A 19 54.10 -20.04 37.79
CA GLU A 19 53.59 -19.01 36.89
C GLU A 19 52.28 -19.52 36.24
N THR A 20 51.17 -18.98 36.75
CA THR A 20 49.86 -19.31 36.26
C THR A 20 49.75 -18.77 34.81
N ALA A 21 49.88 -19.64 33.83
CA ALA A 21 49.68 -19.31 32.45
C ALA A 21 48.31 -18.61 32.29
N PRO A 22 48.25 -17.46 31.61
CA PRO A 22 46.97 -16.77 31.38
C PRO A 22 46.02 -17.68 30.62
N ALA A 23 44.82 -17.83 31.17
CA ALA A 23 43.75 -18.61 30.56
C ALA A 23 43.52 -18.13 29.10
N PRO A 24 43.40 -19.05 28.14
CA PRO A 24 43.11 -18.65 26.75
C PRO A 24 41.86 -17.82 26.70
N LEU A 25 41.97 -16.61 26.17
CA LEU A 25 40.84 -15.72 25.93
C LEU A 25 39.85 -16.47 25.03
N GLU A 26 38.73 -16.90 25.58
CA GLU A 26 37.60 -17.41 24.84
C GLU A 26 37.12 -16.31 23.90
N VAL A 27 37.60 -16.31 22.70
CA VAL A 27 37.07 -15.48 21.62
C VAL A 27 35.65 -15.98 21.31
N ARG A 28 34.67 -15.39 21.98
CA ARG A 28 33.26 -15.61 21.65
C ARG A 28 33.06 -15.26 20.16
N PRO A 29 32.66 -16.21 19.34
CA PRO A 29 32.39 -15.91 17.97
C PRO A 29 31.21 -14.91 17.93
N THR A 30 31.50 -13.67 17.64
CA THR A 30 30.46 -12.71 17.30
C THR A 30 29.77 -13.27 16.08
N ARG A 31 28.50 -13.68 16.21
CA ARG A 31 27.64 -14.06 15.11
C ARG A 31 27.41 -12.83 14.23
N GLY A 32 28.42 -12.46 13.49
CA GLY A 32 28.30 -11.48 12.44
C GLY A 32 27.37 -12.04 11.39
N VAL A 33 26.31 -11.30 11.10
CA VAL A 33 25.41 -11.61 9.98
C VAL A 33 26.32 -11.79 8.75
N SER A 34 26.29 -12.97 8.13
CA SER A 34 27.08 -13.31 6.95
C SER A 34 27.00 -12.20 5.91
N LEU A 35 28.13 -11.87 5.25
CA LEU A 35 28.19 -10.85 4.20
C LEU A 35 27.11 -11.07 3.15
N PHE A 36 26.80 -12.34 2.86
CA PHE A 36 25.71 -12.76 1.99
C PHE A 36 24.34 -12.27 2.47
N TRP A 37 24.04 -12.35 3.78
CA TRP A 37 22.78 -11.85 4.32
C TRP A 37 22.67 -10.33 4.22
N ARG A 38 23.76 -9.60 4.42
CA ARG A 38 23.78 -8.13 4.29
C ARG A 38 23.52 -7.71 2.85
N THR A 39 24.19 -8.31 1.87
CA THR A 39 23.98 -8.00 0.45
C THR A 39 22.59 -8.43 -0.02
N PHE A 40 22.09 -9.58 0.45
CA PHE A 40 20.75 -10.05 0.15
C PHE A 40 19.68 -9.07 0.66
N PHE A 41 19.78 -8.64 1.91
CA PHE A 41 18.83 -7.65 2.47
C PHE A 41 18.90 -6.32 1.73
N PHE A 42 20.09 -5.83 1.41
CA PHE A 42 20.24 -4.59 0.66
C PHE A 42 19.62 -4.69 -0.74
N LEU A 43 19.85 -5.77 -1.44
CA LEU A 43 19.30 -5.98 -2.77
C LEU A 43 17.76 -6.11 -2.72
N THR A 44 17.24 -6.85 -1.76
CA THR A 44 15.80 -7.02 -1.57
C THR A 44 15.14 -5.68 -1.20
N LEU A 45 15.78 -4.91 -0.31
CA LEU A 45 15.28 -3.58 0.08
C LEU A 45 15.27 -2.61 -1.12
N LEU A 46 16.36 -2.60 -1.89
CA LEU A 46 16.46 -1.76 -3.09
C LEU A 46 15.39 -2.13 -4.12
N LEU A 47 15.24 -3.43 -4.40
CA LEU A 47 14.23 -3.93 -5.35
C LEU A 47 12.82 -3.59 -4.89
N THR A 48 12.53 -3.80 -3.59
CA THR A 48 11.23 -3.46 -3.01
C THR A 48 10.98 -1.96 -3.09
N GLY A 49 11.99 -1.14 -2.79
CA GLY A 49 11.91 0.31 -2.93
C GLY A 49 11.62 0.76 -4.36
N CYS A 50 12.29 0.17 -5.35
CA CYS A 50 12.03 0.45 -6.75
C CYS A 50 10.60 0.06 -7.17
N ILE A 51 10.11 -1.09 -6.74
CA ILE A 51 8.74 -1.54 -7.02
C ILE A 51 7.72 -0.59 -6.39
N VAL A 52 7.93 -0.19 -5.13
CA VAL A 52 7.04 0.76 -4.44
C VAL A 52 7.06 2.13 -5.13
N ALA A 53 8.23 2.64 -5.48
CA ALA A 53 8.36 3.91 -6.20
C ALA A 53 7.65 3.87 -7.56
N TRP A 54 7.83 2.78 -8.32
CA TRP A 54 7.17 2.59 -9.60
C TRP A 54 5.65 2.51 -9.46
N LEU A 55 5.15 1.76 -8.46
CA LEU A 55 3.73 1.67 -8.14
C LEU A 55 3.11 3.03 -7.77
N GLN A 56 3.83 3.84 -7.00
CA GLN A 56 3.38 5.19 -6.63
C GLN A 56 3.29 6.11 -7.85
N THR A 57 4.31 6.06 -8.71
CA THR A 57 4.32 6.82 -9.97
C THR A 57 3.18 6.39 -10.91
N PHE A 58 2.97 5.09 -11.04
CA PHE A 58 1.90 4.54 -11.87
C PHE A 58 0.51 4.97 -11.36
N ARG A 59 0.30 4.91 -10.04
CA ARG A 59 -0.94 5.41 -9.42
C ARG A 59 -1.16 6.89 -9.68
N ALA A 60 -0.14 7.72 -9.51
CA ALA A 60 -0.25 9.15 -9.74
C ALA A 60 -0.67 9.48 -11.19
N LEU A 61 -0.14 8.71 -12.16
CA LEU A 61 -0.48 8.86 -13.59
C LEU A 61 -1.89 8.37 -13.94
N GLU A 62 -2.46 7.44 -13.19
CA GLU A 62 -3.81 6.91 -13.44
C GLU A 62 -4.95 7.74 -12.84
N TYR A 63 -4.69 8.53 -11.78
CA TYR A 63 -5.75 9.27 -11.09
C TYR A 63 -6.38 10.36 -11.97
N GLU A 64 -5.60 11.10 -12.72
CA GLU A 64 -6.08 12.23 -13.50
C GLU A 64 -6.96 11.83 -14.70
N PRO A 65 -6.55 10.90 -15.57
CA PRO A 65 -7.39 10.48 -16.68
C PRO A 65 -8.66 9.75 -16.22
N ARG A 66 -8.62 9.03 -15.10
CA ARG A 66 -9.82 8.37 -14.54
C ARG A 66 -10.81 9.38 -13.99
N ALA A 67 -10.34 10.42 -13.28
CA ALA A 67 -11.22 11.48 -12.80
C ALA A 67 -11.94 12.18 -13.94
N LEU A 68 -11.22 12.50 -15.01
CA LEU A 68 -11.79 13.11 -16.23
C LEU A 68 -12.84 12.22 -16.88
N GLN A 69 -12.57 10.94 -17.04
CA GLN A 69 -13.48 9.98 -17.65
C GLN A 69 -14.75 9.78 -16.80
N SER A 70 -14.59 9.57 -15.49
CA SER A 70 -15.73 9.43 -14.57
C SER A 70 -16.59 10.69 -14.54
N ALA A 71 -15.96 11.87 -14.46
CA ALA A 71 -16.67 13.13 -14.49
C ALA A 71 -17.40 13.36 -15.82
N GLN A 72 -16.82 12.96 -16.94
CA GLN A 72 -17.44 13.06 -18.25
C GLN A 72 -18.68 12.16 -18.38
N GLN A 73 -18.60 10.92 -17.91
CA GLN A 73 -19.72 9.99 -17.89
C GLN A 73 -20.86 10.51 -17.00
N LEU A 74 -20.53 10.96 -15.80
CA LEU A 74 -21.50 11.51 -14.86
C LEU A 74 -22.13 12.81 -15.38
N ALA A 75 -21.35 13.70 -15.96
CA ALA A 75 -21.87 14.93 -16.58
C ALA A 75 -22.80 14.63 -17.75
N SER A 76 -22.45 13.62 -18.57
CA SER A 76 -23.32 13.15 -19.67
C SER A 76 -24.66 12.63 -19.15
N LEU A 77 -24.64 11.82 -18.07
CA LEU A 77 -25.86 11.32 -17.43
C LEU A 77 -26.73 12.46 -16.89
N VAL A 78 -26.13 13.43 -16.19
CA VAL A 78 -26.85 14.60 -15.67
C VAL A 78 -27.45 15.43 -16.81
N ASN A 79 -26.67 15.71 -17.85
CA ASN A 79 -27.14 16.49 -18.98
C ASN A 79 -28.26 15.78 -19.78
N LEU A 80 -28.14 14.46 -19.95
CA LEU A 80 -29.18 13.66 -20.59
C LEU A 80 -30.48 13.66 -19.75
N SER A 81 -30.35 13.45 -18.44
CA SER A 81 -31.47 13.52 -17.51
C SER A 81 -32.11 14.90 -17.50
N ARG A 82 -31.30 15.96 -17.49
CA ARG A 82 -31.77 17.35 -17.60
C ARG A 82 -32.54 17.62 -18.90
N ALA A 83 -31.97 17.25 -20.06
CA ALA A 83 -32.61 17.42 -21.35
C ALA A 83 -33.94 16.64 -21.43
N ALA A 84 -33.97 15.44 -20.92
CA ALA A 84 -35.18 14.63 -20.90
C ALA A 84 -36.27 15.24 -19.99
N LEU A 85 -35.90 15.78 -18.81
CA LEU A 85 -36.83 16.40 -17.89
C LEU A 85 -37.38 17.75 -18.42
N VAL A 86 -36.55 18.56 -19.07
CA VAL A 86 -36.95 19.84 -19.64
C VAL A 86 -37.99 19.67 -20.76
N HIS A 87 -37.83 18.65 -21.61
CA HIS A 87 -38.70 18.43 -22.78
C HIS A 87 -39.91 17.52 -22.47
N SER A 88 -40.08 17.06 -21.25
CA SER A 88 -41.18 16.17 -20.84
C SER A 88 -42.29 16.97 -20.14
N ASP A 89 -43.55 16.66 -20.49
CA ASP A 89 -44.70 17.12 -19.73
C ASP A 89 -44.80 16.44 -18.36
N ALA A 90 -45.64 16.88 -17.46
CA ALA A 90 -45.70 16.43 -16.08
C ALA A 90 -45.91 14.92 -15.94
N ILE A 91 -46.72 14.30 -16.82
CA ILE A 91 -47.02 12.86 -16.79
C ILE A 91 -45.82 12.05 -17.32
N ALA A 92 -45.29 12.48 -18.47
CA ALA A 92 -44.09 11.85 -19.06
C ALA A 92 -42.86 11.96 -18.13
N ARG A 93 -42.73 13.07 -17.40
CA ARG A 93 -41.64 13.27 -16.42
C ARG A 93 -41.65 12.23 -15.31
N VAL A 94 -42.82 11.91 -14.74
CA VAL A 94 -42.96 10.88 -13.69
C VAL A 94 -42.61 9.49 -14.24
N SER A 95 -43.09 9.16 -15.45
CA SER A 95 -42.77 7.87 -16.07
C SER A 95 -41.28 7.75 -16.42
N LEU A 96 -40.67 8.82 -16.91
CA LEU A 96 -39.23 8.88 -17.21
C LEU A 96 -38.37 8.66 -15.97
N VAL A 97 -38.66 9.39 -14.87
CA VAL A 97 -37.95 9.24 -13.61
C VAL A 97 -38.04 7.80 -13.07
N LYS A 98 -39.23 7.18 -13.21
CA LYS A 98 -39.46 5.80 -12.81
C LYS A 98 -38.67 4.80 -13.66
N THR A 99 -38.61 5.03 -14.98
CA THR A 99 -37.84 4.18 -15.90
C THR A 99 -36.34 4.32 -15.65
N LEU A 100 -35.84 5.54 -15.48
CA LEU A 100 -34.42 5.78 -15.11
C LEU A 100 -34.04 5.11 -13.79
N ALA A 101 -34.94 5.12 -12.84
CA ALA A 101 -34.71 4.44 -11.57
C ALA A 101 -34.66 2.90 -11.70
N ALA A 102 -35.51 2.34 -12.58
CA ALA A 102 -35.63 0.90 -12.75
C ALA A 102 -34.48 0.32 -13.61
N GLU A 103 -34.10 1.01 -14.67
CA GLU A 103 -33.16 0.49 -15.68
C GLU A 103 -31.71 0.92 -15.42
N GLU A 104 -31.52 2.19 -15.06
CA GLU A 104 -30.17 2.76 -14.88
C GLU A 104 -29.74 2.89 -13.42
N GLY A 105 -30.61 2.56 -12.46
CA GLY A 105 -30.36 2.77 -11.03
C GLY A 105 -30.21 4.24 -10.65
N LEU A 106 -30.71 5.16 -11.48
CA LEU A 106 -30.65 6.61 -11.27
C LEU A 106 -31.92 7.09 -10.58
N ARG A 107 -31.78 7.65 -9.38
CA ARG A 107 -32.93 8.26 -8.69
C ARG A 107 -32.79 9.77 -8.73
N ILE A 108 -33.81 10.44 -9.24
CA ILE A 108 -33.90 11.90 -9.27
C ILE A 108 -34.91 12.33 -8.22
N ALA A 109 -34.52 13.23 -7.34
CA ALA A 109 -35.36 13.82 -6.32
C ALA A 109 -35.22 15.34 -6.30
N PRO A 110 -36.25 16.11 -5.95
CA PRO A 110 -36.12 17.54 -5.72
C PRO A 110 -35.16 17.77 -4.55
N ARG A 111 -34.39 18.84 -4.62
CA ARG A 111 -33.51 19.29 -3.52
C ARG A 111 -34.24 20.32 -2.72
N GLU A 112 -34.42 20.05 -1.43
CA GLU A 112 -35.07 20.93 -0.50
C GLU A 112 -34.04 21.82 0.24
N PRO A 113 -34.42 23.04 0.66
CA PRO A 113 -33.53 23.93 1.40
C PRO A 113 -33.05 23.34 2.74
N ASN A 114 -33.81 22.42 3.31
CA ASN A 114 -33.53 21.77 4.60
C ASN A 114 -32.75 20.44 4.46
N ASP A 115 -32.36 20.06 3.23
CA ASP A 115 -31.60 18.83 3.02
C ASP A 115 -30.24 18.90 3.71
N THR A 116 -29.95 17.88 4.51
CA THR A 116 -28.64 17.68 5.11
C THR A 116 -27.79 16.81 4.20
N PHE A 117 -26.58 17.26 3.86
CA PHE A 117 -25.70 16.48 3.01
C PHE A 117 -24.25 16.50 3.49
N LYS A 118 -23.53 15.44 3.20
CA LYS A 118 -22.08 15.32 3.44
C LYS A 118 -21.35 15.34 2.11
N VAL A 119 -20.47 16.30 1.91
CA VAL A 119 -19.68 16.44 0.67
C VAL A 119 -18.88 15.17 0.39
N TYR A 120 -18.74 14.82 -0.86
CA TYR A 120 -17.97 13.67 -1.31
C TYR A 120 -16.47 14.02 -1.37
N ASP A 121 -15.83 14.03 -0.19
CA ASP A 121 -14.40 14.31 -0.01
C ASP A 121 -13.73 13.13 0.71
N VAL A 122 -13.65 12.00 0.03
CA VAL A 122 -13.07 10.77 0.61
C VAL A 122 -11.58 10.67 0.27
N ASP A 123 -11.21 11.02 -0.97
CA ASP A 123 -9.86 10.90 -1.49
C ASP A 123 -9.57 11.97 -2.56
N ALA A 124 -8.34 11.98 -3.07
CA ALA A 124 -7.94 12.92 -4.12
C ALA A 124 -8.73 12.73 -5.42
N LEU A 125 -9.14 11.49 -5.74
CA LEU A 125 -9.92 11.18 -6.92
C LEU A 125 -11.31 11.81 -6.81
N SER A 126 -11.99 11.65 -5.68
CA SER A 126 -13.34 12.21 -5.46
C SER A 126 -13.34 13.73 -5.52
N ARG A 127 -12.33 14.40 -4.97
CA ARG A 127 -12.17 15.86 -5.09
C ARG A 127 -11.99 16.29 -6.55
N ASN A 128 -11.14 15.60 -7.31
CA ASN A 128 -10.92 15.90 -8.71
C ASN A 128 -12.19 15.67 -9.55
N VAL A 129 -12.93 14.59 -9.32
CA VAL A 129 -14.20 14.35 -9.97
C VAL A 129 -15.21 15.44 -9.64
N ALA A 130 -15.33 15.85 -8.38
CA ALA A 130 -16.23 16.92 -7.96
C ALA A 130 -15.88 18.25 -8.64
N SER A 131 -14.59 18.63 -8.70
CA SER A 131 -14.14 19.85 -9.38
C SER A 131 -14.41 19.82 -10.89
N GLN A 132 -14.19 18.67 -11.54
CA GLN A 132 -14.48 18.48 -12.96
C GLN A 132 -15.99 18.55 -13.25
N LEU A 133 -16.83 18.00 -12.36
CA LEU A 133 -18.28 18.12 -12.47
C LEU A 133 -18.76 19.57 -12.33
N GLN A 134 -18.20 20.30 -11.37
CA GLN A 134 -18.49 21.73 -11.21
C GLN A 134 -18.13 22.56 -12.46
N MET A 135 -16.97 22.29 -13.06
CA MET A 135 -16.57 22.97 -14.31
C MET A 135 -17.49 22.66 -15.49
N ARG A 136 -18.07 21.45 -15.54
CA ARG A 136 -18.90 20.99 -16.67
C ARG A 136 -20.40 21.31 -16.51
N LEU A 137 -20.91 21.22 -15.29
CA LEU A 137 -22.34 21.35 -14.98
C LEU A 137 -22.70 22.71 -14.39
N GLY A 138 -21.70 23.46 -13.94
CA GLY A 138 -21.86 24.76 -13.30
C GLY A 138 -21.36 24.76 -11.86
N ALA A 139 -21.02 25.97 -11.36
CA ALA A 139 -20.45 26.17 -10.02
C ALA A 139 -21.41 25.75 -8.87
N ASP A 140 -22.70 25.73 -9.13
CA ASP A 140 -23.74 25.34 -8.16
C ASP A 140 -23.88 23.83 -7.98
N THR A 141 -23.11 23.05 -8.78
CA THR A 141 -23.11 21.59 -8.69
C THR A 141 -22.45 21.15 -7.38
N VAL A 142 -23.17 20.37 -6.60
CA VAL A 142 -22.69 19.78 -5.36
C VAL A 142 -22.59 18.27 -5.51
N VAL A 143 -21.44 17.71 -5.12
CA VAL A 143 -21.25 16.25 -5.07
C VAL A 143 -21.22 15.82 -3.61
N ALA A 144 -22.15 14.93 -3.22
CA ALA A 144 -22.27 14.47 -1.85
C ALA A 144 -22.25 12.94 -1.77
N ARG A 145 -21.76 12.41 -0.64
CA ARG A 145 -21.73 10.97 -0.33
C ARG A 145 -22.95 10.49 0.44
N GLU A 146 -23.69 11.45 0.99
CA GLU A 146 -24.86 11.18 1.81
C GLU A 146 -25.79 12.38 1.75
N VAL A 147 -27.07 12.16 1.57
CA VAL A 147 -28.12 13.17 1.66
C VAL A 147 -29.25 12.60 2.53
N ASN A 148 -29.66 13.34 3.53
CA ASN A 148 -30.71 12.97 4.48
C ASN A 148 -30.54 11.57 5.11
N GLY A 149 -29.26 11.19 5.41
CA GLY A 149 -28.93 9.89 5.98
C GLY A 149 -28.85 8.75 4.95
N GLN A 150 -29.19 8.99 3.69
CA GLN A 150 -29.08 8.00 2.62
C GLN A 150 -27.70 8.08 1.97
N THR A 151 -26.91 7.03 2.08
CA THR A 151 -25.59 6.92 1.45
C THR A 151 -25.68 6.64 -0.03
N GLY A 152 -24.78 7.21 -0.82
CA GLY A 152 -24.71 7.04 -2.27
C GLY A 152 -23.89 8.15 -2.91
N LEU A 153 -23.80 8.14 -4.23
CA LEU A 153 -23.22 9.24 -4.99
C LEU A 153 -24.35 10.19 -5.40
N TRP A 154 -24.39 11.34 -4.72
CA TRP A 154 -25.39 12.36 -4.95
C TRP A 154 -24.79 13.51 -5.73
N ILE A 155 -25.42 13.90 -6.83
CA ILE A 155 -25.03 15.05 -7.65
C ILE A 155 -26.18 16.05 -7.66
N GLY A 156 -25.95 17.20 -7.03
CA GLY A 156 -26.90 18.30 -7.05
C GLY A 156 -26.74 19.12 -8.34
N PHE A 157 -27.84 19.40 -9.04
CA PHE A 157 -27.86 20.20 -10.25
C PHE A 157 -29.14 21.01 -10.37
N THR A 158 -29.16 22.02 -11.24
CA THR A 158 -30.28 22.96 -11.38
C THR A 158 -30.90 22.84 -12.77
N ILE A 159 -32.23 22.84 -12.82
CA ILE A 159 -33.04 22.90 -14.06
C ILE A 159 -34.02 24.05 -13.92
N ASP A 160 -33.98 25.03 -14.81
CA ASP A 160 -34.91 26.17 -14.87
C ASP A 160 -35.11 26.90 -13.51
N GLY A 161 -34.09 26.92 -12.67
CA GLY A 161 -34.14 27.52 -11.35
C GLY A 161 -34.47 26.55 -10.22
N ASP A 162 -35.02 25.40 -10.52
CA ASP A 162 -35.28 24.33 -9.53
C ASP A 162 -34.07 23.45 -9.31
N GLN A 163 -33.82 23.10 -8.04
CA GLN A 163 -32.69 22.25 -7.66
C GLN A 163 -33.13 20.80 -7.53
N TYR A 164 -32.27 19.90 -8.02
CA TYR A 164 -32.49 18.45 -7.98
C TYR A 164 -31.26 17.69 -7.50
N TRP A 165 -31.50 16.54 -6.91
CA TRP A 165 -30.50 15.55 -6.59
C TRP A 165 -30.59 14.37 -7.58
N LEU A 166 -29.47 13.98 -8.14
CA LEU A 166 -29.31 12.70 -8.84
C LEU A 166 -28.54 11.74 -7.91
N LEU A 167 -29.17 10.67 -7.50
CA LEU A 167 -28.51 9.56 -6.79
C LEU A 167 -28.09 8.50 -7.78
N THR A 168 -26.83 8.08 -7.70
CA THR A 168 -26.28 6.96 -8.47
C THR A 168 -25.33 6.13 -7.59
N ASP A 169 -24.85 5.02 -8.16
CA ASP A 169 -23.94 4.12 -7.46
C ASP A 169 -22.54 4.75 -7.29
N PRO A 170 -21.98 4.78 -6.07
CA PRO A 170 -20.61 5.24 -5.81
C PRO A 170 -19.54 4.48 -6.59
N SER A 171 -19.80 3.24 -7.02
CA SER A 171 -18.87 2.43 -7.82
C SER A 171 -18.51 3.08 -9.16
N ARG A 172 -19.35 4.02 -9.65
CA ARG A 172 -19.06 4.80 -10.86
C ARG A 172 -17.86 5.74 -10.71
N ILE A 173 -17.50 6.15 -9.50
CA ILE A 173 -16.29 6.93 -9.19
C ILE A 173 -15.19 6.04 -8.61
N GLY A 174 -15.58 4.96 -7.95
CA GLY A 174 -14.67 4.13 -7.18
C GLY A 174 -13.60 3.44 -8.03
N PRO A 175 -12.42 3.21 -7.47
CA PRO A 175 -11.40 2.41 -8.14
C PRO A 175 -11.91 0.97 -8.26
N VAL A 176 -12.01 0.48 -9.48
CA VAL A 176 -12.33 -0.94 -9.79
C VAL A 176 -11.31 -1.90 -9.17
N ALA A 177 -10.21 -1.39 -8.63
CA ALA A 177 -9.02 -2.15 -8.23
C ALA A 177 -8.69 -2.10 -6.73
N GLY A 178 -9.66 -1.89 -5.84
CA GLY A 178 -9.35 -1.73 -4.40
C GLY A 178 -8.56 -2.88 -3.76
N THR A 179 -8.79 -4.13 -4.15
CA THR A 179 -8.13 -5.30 -3.54
C THR A 179 -7.24 -6.06 -4.53
N THR A 180 -7.49 -5.95 -5.83
CA THR A 180 -6.81 -6.74 -6.86
C THR A 180 -5.30 -6.49 -6.90
N TRP A 181 -4.84 -5.26 -6.68
CA TRP A 181 -3.42 -4.94 -6.66
C TRP A 181 -2.68 -5.54 -5.44
N LEU A 182 -3.38 -5.71 -4.29
CA LEU A 182 -2.82 -6.39 -3.10
C LEU A 182 -2.56 -7.86 -3.41
N ILE A 183 -3.46 -8.51 -4.15
CA ILE A 183 -3.28 -9.90 -4.59
C ILE A 183 -2.06 -10.01 -5.51
N TRP A 184 -1.92 -9.10 -6.50
CA TRP A 184 -0.77 -9.07 -7.39
C TRP A 184 0.54 -8.80 -6.65
N LEU A 185 0.54 -7.85 -5.70
CA LEU A 185 1.71 -7.54 -4.87
C LEU A 185 2.08 -8.74 -3.99
N GLY A 186 1.10 -9.38 -3.36
CA GLY A 186 1.30 -10.59 -2.55
C GLY A 186 1.88 -11.75 -3.37
N THR A 187 1.35 -11.97 -4.57
CA THR A 187 1.84 -13.01 -5.49
C THR A 187 3.27 -12.72 -5.96
N ALA A 188 3.56 -11.47 -6.32
CA ALA A 188 4.91 -11.06 -6.72
C ALA A 188 5.92 -11.21 -5.58
N ALA A 189 5.55 -10.82 -4.35
CA ALA A 189 6.37 -10.99 -3.16
C ALA A 189 6.64 -12.48 -2.86
N LEU A 190 5.62 -13.32 -2.96
CA LEU A 190 5.74 -14.76 -2.74
C LEU A 190 6.67 -15.42 -3.76
N LEU A 191 6.51 -15.09 -5.05
CA LEU A 191 7.37 -15.57 -6.13
C LEU A 191 8.82 -15.10 -5.95
N SER A 192 9.02 -13.84 -5.58
CA SER A 192 10.34 -13.27 -5.30
C SER A 192 11.05 -13.97 -4.14
N LEU A 193 10.34 -14.18 -3.03
CA LEU A 193 10.86 -14.90 -1.85
C LEU A 193 11.21 -16.37 -2.18
N THR A 194 10.34 -17.04 -2.94
CA THR A 194 10.55 -18.42 -3.35
C THR A 194 11.76 -18.55 -4.27
N GLY A 195 11.88 -17.65 -5.26
CA GLY A 195 13.02 -17.58 -6.16
C GLY A 195 14.34 -17.31 -5.42
N ALA A 196 14.34 -16.34 -4.51
CA ALA A 196 15.50 -16.03 -3.68
C ALA A 196 15.92 -17.20 -2.78
N ALA A 197 14.96 -17.90 -2.17
CA ALA A 197 15.24 -19.08 -1.35
C ALA A 197 15.80 -20.24 -2.18
N LEU A 198 15.30 -20.43 -3.40
CA LEU A 198 15.78 -21.47 -4.33
C LEU A 198 17.22 -21.20 -4.75
N ILE A 199 17.52 -19.98 -5.16
CA ILE A 199 18.87 -19.53 -5.54
C ILE A 199 19.84 -19.66 -4.36
N ALA A 200 19.43 -19.23 -3.16
CA ALA A 200 20.24 -19.38 -1.97
C ALA A 200 20.56 -20.85 -1.64
N ARG A 201 19.61 -21.75 -1.83
CA ARG A 201 19.83 -23.21 -1.65
C ARG A 201 20.75 -23.79 -2.70
N LEU A 202 20.61 -23.39 -3.97
CA LEU A 202 21.46 -23.85 -5.07
C LEU A 202 22.92 -23.43 -4.90
N ILE A 203 23.16 -22.19 -4.47
CA ILE A 203 24.52 -21.65 -4.29
C ILE A 203 25.18 -22.22 -3.01
N ASN A 204 24.44 -22.43 -1.93
CA ASN A 204 25.00 -22.93 -0.68
C ASN A 204 25.29 -24.45 -0.67
N ARG A 205 24.70 -25.24 -1.57
CA ARG A 205 24.95 -26.68 -1.65
C ARG A 205 26.37 -27.05 -2.09
N PRO A 206 26.98 -26.45 -3.13
CA PRO A 206 28.33 -26.80 -3.56
C PRO A 206 29.43 -26.33 -2.59
N LEU A 207 29.23 -25.18 -1.89
CA LEU A 207 30.24 -24.63 -0.97
C LEU A 207 30.49 -25.51 0.26
N LYS A 208 29.48 -26.22 0.76
CA LYS A 208 29.63 -27.16 1.88
C LYS A 208 30.45 -28.40 1.50
N LYS A 209 30.45 -28.81 0.23
CA LYS A 209 31.25 -29.95 -0.24
C LYS A 209 32.72 -29.60 -0.40
N LEU A 210 33.07 -28.36 -0.71
CA LEU A 210 34.46 -27.93 -0.87
C LEU A 210 35.16 -27.70 0.47
N SER A 211 34.46 -27.23 1.52
CA SER A 211 35.07 -27.05 2.84
C SER A 211 35.42 -28.40 3.50
N PHE A 212 34.70 -29.49 3.18
CA PHE A 212 34.98 -30.82 3.71
C PHE A 212 36.20 -31.48 3.05
N ALA A 213 36.53 -31.07 1.82
CA ALA A 213 37.72 -31.57 1.10
C ALA A 213 39.01 -30.87 1.58
N ALA A 214 38.94 -29.63 2.03
CA ALA A 214 40.08 -28.86 2.49
C ALA A 214 40.53 -29.18 3.94
N SER A 215 39.73 -29.90 4.73
CA SER A 215 40.08 -30.30 6.10
C SER A 215 40.75 -31.69 6.19
N ARG A 216 41.07 -32.30 5.08
CA ARG A 216 41.76 -33.62 5.02
C ARG A 216 43.21 -33.55 4.49
N VAL A 217 43.75 -32.37 4.32
CA VAL A 217 45.19 -32.12 4.10
C VAL A 217 45.78 -31.46 5.34
#